data_28ceb80985be234199636b945f5a13d7
#
_entry.id   28ceb80985be234199636b945f5a13d7
#
_cell.length_a   1.000
_cell.length_b   1.000
_cell.length_c   1.000
_cell.angle_alpha   90.00
_cell.angle_beta   90.00
_cell.angle_gamma   90.00
#
_symmetry.space_group_name_H-M   'P 1'
#
loop_
_entity.id
_entity.type
_entity.pdbx_description
1 polymer ?
#
loop_
_entity_poly.entity_id
_entity_poly.type
_entity_poly.pdbx_seq_one_letter_code
_entity_poly.pdbx_strand_id
1 'polypeptide(L)'
;IIEGDSNKMVSGAPVYIIESINTNSELVKNVNMELNVCMMTSGKLTFASSEELEKKNVTMETLATASDKAFYRTDLTSSSSNRISSDEDASGATVAAMLTKKINDDKTSKLIVFANTAFATNAQIPMGTYYRYAIEFCNNKDVLLNAVSYLTEREDNITIRKSGETVTTYDVTTSQLRTILVII
;
A
#
# COMPACT_ATOMS: atom_id res chain seq x y z
N ILE A 1 9.41 7.97 -4.48
CA ILE A 1 8.22 8.81 -4.77
C ILE A 1 7.91 9.67 -3.56
N ILE A 2 7.49 10.89 -3.81
CA ILE A 2 7.01 11.87 -2.83
C ILE A 2 5.60 12.28 -3.25
N GLU A 3 4.69 12.33 -2.28
CA GLU A 3 3.30 12.69 -2.51
C GLU A 3 3.10 14.22 -2.46
N GLY A 4 2.38 14.74 -3.41
CA GLY A 4 1.98 16.14 -3.46
C GLY A 4 0.54 16.40 -3.00
N ASP A 5 -0.26 15.36 -2.81
CA ASP A 5 -1.64 15.46 -2.30
C ASP A 5 -1.69 15.15 -0.81
N SER A 6 -2.00 16.17 0.01
CA SER A 6 -2.11 16.02 1.46
C SER A 6 -3.15 14.97 1.90
N ASN A 7 -4.16 14.69 1.08
CA ASN A 7 -5.17 13.66 1.36
C ASN A 7 -4.66 12.23 1.14
N LYS A 8 -3.50 12.10 0.50
CA LYS A 8 -2.83 10.83 0.21
C LYS A 8 -1.59 10.61 1.07
N MET A 9 -1.45 11.36 2.17
CA MET A 9 -0.33 11.29 3.10
C MET A 9 -0.78 10.77 4.45
N VAL A 10 -0.03 9.86 5.04
CA VAL A 10 -0.23 9.48 6.45
C VAL A 10 0.38 10.55 7.34
N SER A 11 -0.40 11.10 8.26
CA SER A 11 0.05 12.14 9.20
C SER A 11 0.69 13.37 8.53
N GLY A 12 0.32 13.67 7.28
CA GLY A 12 0.89 14.79 6.52
C GLY A 12 2.34 14.60 6.09
N ALA A 13 2.91 13.40 6.23
CA ALA A 13 4.27 13.10 5.80
C ALA A 13 4.30 12.66 4.33
N PRO A 14 4.91 13.42 3.42
CA PRO A 14 4.84 13.19 1.98
C PRO A 14 5.61 11.94 1.51
N VAL A 15 6.35 11.30 2.38
CA VAL A 15 7.04 10.02 2.15
C VAL A 15 6.25 8.80 2.64
N TYR A 16 5.14 9.01 3.35
CA TYR A 16 4.22 7.95 3.80
C TYR A 16 2.96 8.02 2.97
N ILE A 17 2.99 7.37 1.84
CA ILE A 17 2.06 7.59 0.74
C ILE A 17 0.92 6.56 0.80
N ILE A 18 -0.30 7.04 0.59
CA ILE A 18 -1.48 6.22 0.40
C ILE A 18 -1.69 6.02 -1.10
N GLU A 19 -1.41 4.82 -1.58
CA GLU A 19 -1.46 4.49 -3.00
C GLU A 19 -2.84 3.98 -3.42
N SER A 20 -3.21 4.30 -4.65
CA SER A 20 -4.44 3.78 -5.26
C SER A 20 -4.27 2.32 -5.67
N ILE A 21 -5.21 1.47 -5.25
CA ILE A 21 -5.21 0.04 -5.57
C ILE A 21 -6.09 -0.24 -6.80
N ASN A 22 -5.67 -1.17 -7.65
CA ASN A 22 -6.50 -1.77 -8.68
C ASN A 22 -7.58 -2.65 -8.05
N THR A 23 -8.81 -2.15 -7.97
CA THR A 23 -9.95 -2.81 -7.32
C THR A 23 -10.43 -4.06 -8.05
N ASN A 24 -10.00 -4.26 -9.30
CA ASN A 24 -10.35 -5.43 -10.12
C ASN A 24 -9.35 -6.59 -9.94
N SER A 25 -8.25 -6.37 -9.22
CA SER A 25 -7.26 -7.42 -8.99
C SER A 25 -7.77 -8.50 -8.04
N GLU A 26 -7.48 -9.77 -8.35
CA GLU A 26 -7.74 -10.88 -7.44
C GLU A 26 -7.04 -10.73 -6.07
N LEU A 27 -5.93 -10.00 -6.02
CA LEU A 27 -5.19 -9.75 -4.77
C LEU A 27 -5.93 -8.86 -3.78
N VAL A 28 -6.92 -8.12 -4.23
CA VAL A 28 -7.72 -7.24 -3.36
C VAL A 28 -9.14 -7.75 -3.16
N LYS A 29 -9.43 -8.93 -3.69
CA LYS A 29 -10.70 -9.61 -3.47
C LYS A 29 -10.92 -9.81 -1.95
N ASN A 30 -12.06 -9.39 -1.45
CA ASN A 30 -12.42 -9.43 -0.03
C ASN A 30 -11.57 -8.50 0.89
N VAL A 31 -10.81 -7.56 0.34
CA VAL A 31 -10.20 -6.47 1.11
C VAL A 31 -11.19 -5.32 1.22
N ASN A 32 -11.20 -4.64 2.37
CA ASN A 32 -11.99 -3.43 2.52
C ASN A 32 -11.37 -2.31 1.65
N MET A 33 -12.09 -1.89 0.61
CA MET A 33 -11.61 -0.93 -0.37
C MET A 33 -11.68 0.53 0.08
N GLU A 34 -12.30 0.83 1.23
CA GLU A 34 -12.25 2.17 1.83
C GLU A 34 -10.85 2.49 2.37
N LEU A 35 -10.07 1.45 2.65
CA LEU A 35 -8.69 1.56 3.10
C LEU A 35 -7.74 1.20 1.94
N ASN A 36 -6.80 2.06 1.65
CA ASN A 36 -5.78 1.86 0.61
C ASN A 36 -4.54 1.15 1.18
N VAL A 37 -3.52 0.91 0.36
CA VAL A 37 -2.19 0.52 0.84
C VAL A 37 -1.35 1.74 1.18
N CYS A 38 -0.53 1.63 2.21
CA CYS A 38 0.43 2.66 2.58
C CYS A 38 1.85 2.19 2.27
N MET A 39 2.56 2.96 1.47
CA MET A 39 3.95 2.70 1.10
C MET A 39 4.87 3.80 1.63
N MET A 40 5.85 3.41 2.44
CA MET A 40 6.85 4.33 2.99
C MET A 40 8.04 4.42 2.03
N THR A 41 8.34 5.61 1.55
CA THR A 41 9.49 5.83 0.65
C THR A 41 9.43 4.91 -0.58
N SER A 42 8.31 4.96 -1.29
CA SER A 42 8.08 4.11 -2.46
C SER A 42 9.01 4.45 -3.62
N GLY A 43 9.45 3.44 -4.36
CA GLY A 43 10.05 3.59 -5.68
C GLY A 43 8.99 3.66 -6.78
N LYS A 44 9.41 3.79 -8.02
CA LYS A 44 8.58 3.53 -9.21
C LYS A 44 9.08 2.25 -9.90
N LEU A 45 8.15 1.48 -10.46
CA LEU A 45 8.48 0.34 -11.30
C LEU A 45 8.49 0.76 -12.76
N THR A 46 9.51 0.35 -13.47
CA THR A 46 9.62 0.53 -14.92
C THR A 46 9.68 -0.85 -15.57
N PHE A 47 8.89 -1.05 -16.60
CA PHE A 47 8.76 -2.32 -17.29
C PHE A 47 9.27 -2.22 -18.73
N ALA A 48 9.56 -3.38 -19.32
CA ALA A 48 9.73 -3.51 -20.76
C ALA A 48 8.43 -3.12 -21.49
N SER A 49 8.50 -2.83 -22.76
CA SER A 49 7.33 -2.52 -23.56
C SER A 49 6.34 -3.70 -23.61
N SER A 50 5.05 -3.41 -23.83
CA SER A 50 4.04 -4.47 -23.96
C SER A 50 4.40 -5.50 -25.02
N GLU A 51 4.97 -5.05 -26.15
CA GLU A 51 5.43 -5.92 -27.21
C GLU A 51 6.57 -6.87 -26.79
N GLU A 52 7.50 -6.37 -25.98
CA GLU A 52 8.60 -7.20 -25.43
C GLU A 52 8.09 -8.21 -24.39
N LEU A 53 7.11 -7.81 -23.57
CA LEU A 53 6.48 -8.70 -22.59
C LEU A 53 5.72 -9.83 -23.32
N GLU A 54 4.93 -9.50 -24.34
CA GLU A 54 4.19 -10.46 -25.16
C GLU A 54 5.12 -11.47 -25.84
N LYS A 55 6.22 -11.00 -26.44
CA LYS A 55 7.26 -11.89 -27.05
C LYS A 55 7.83 -12.90 -26.07
N LYS A 56 7.78 -12.57 -24.76
CA LYS A 56 8.27 -13.44 -23.67
C LYS A 56 7.14 -14.24 -23.00
N ASN A 57 5.92 -14.18 -23.52
CA ASN A 57 4.71 -14.74 -22.92
C ASN A 57 4.48 -14.27 -21.47
N VAL A 58 4.74 -12.98 -21.23
CA VAL A 58 4.52 -12.32 -19.92
C VAL A 58 3.34 -11.38 -20.04
N THR A 59 2.38 -11.51 -19.13
CA THR A 59 1.33 -10.53 -18.90
C THR A 59 1.65 -9.74 -17.64
N MET A 60 1.31 -8.46 -17.64
CA MET A 60 1.50 -7.57 -16.49
C MET A 60 0.16 -6.97 -16.07
N GLU A 61 -0.08 -6.97 -14.78
CA GLU A 61 -1.18 -6.28 -14.13
C GLU A 61 -0.62 -5.24 -13.15
N THR A 62 -1.02 -3.99 -13.31
CA THR A 62 -0.72 -2.94 -12.32
C THR A 62 -1.61 -3.14 -11.10
N LEU A 63 -1.01 -3.29 -9.93
CA LEU A 63 -1.72 -3.50 -8.66
C LEU A 63 -1.93 -2.19 -7.91
N ALA A 64 -0.94 -1.30 -7.90
CA ALA A 64 -1.07 0.00 -7.26
C ALA A 64 -0.32 1.08 -8.04
N THR A 65 -0.87 2.30 -7.99
CA THR A 65 -0.32 3.47 -8.66
C THR A 65 -0.23 4.65 -7.71
N ALA A 66 0.79 5.48 -7.91
CA ALA A 66 0.93 6.76 -7.26
C ALA A 66 -0.19 7.73 -7.70
N SER A 67 -0.42 8.77 -6.91
CA SER A 67 -1.41 9.80 -7.22
C SER A 67 -1.02 10.61 -8.46
N ASP A 68 -1.95 11.44 -8.94
CA ASP A 68 -1.71 12.38 -10.03
C ASP A 68 -0.83 13.58 -9.65
N LYS A 69 -0.56 13.78 -8.36
CA LYS A 69 0.32 14.83 -7.82
C LYS A 69 1.67 14.30 -7.32
N ALA A 70 1.92 13.01 -7.46
CA ALA A 70 3.17 12.39 -7.03
C ALA A 70 4.33 12.83 -7.93
N PHE A 71 5.51 12.91 -7.34
CA PHE A 71 6.76 13.19 -8.05
C PHE A 71 7.89 12.28 -7.55
N TYR A 72 8.87 12.06 -8.42
CA TYR A 72 10.03 11.23 -8.11
C TYR A 72 11.23 12.10 -7.81
N ARG A 73 11.74 12.02 -6.58
CA ARG A 73 12.93 12.76 -6.15
C ARG A 73 14.18 12.04 -6.57
N THR A 74 14.99 12.71 -7.40
CA THR A 74 16.32 12.23 -7.84
C THR A 74 17.43 12.75 -6.95
N ASP A 75 17.29 13.97 -6.43
CA ASP A 75 18.24 14.56 -5.47
C ASP A 75 17.88 14.16 -4.03
N LEU A 76 18.48 13.08 -3.55
CA LEU A 76 18.26 12.55 -2.20
C LEU A 76 18.90 13.41 -1.09
N THR A 77 19.66 14.46 -1.44
CA THR A 77 20.22 15.39 -0.46
C THR A 77 19.23 16.49 -0.07
N SER A 78 18.22 16.71 -0.89
CA SER A 78 17.18 17.70 -0.63
C SER A 78 16.22 17.22 0.48
N SER A 79 16.08 18.02 1.53
CA SER A 79 15.10 17.82 2.60
C SER A 79 13.74 18.47 2.33
N SER A 80 13.56 19.12 1.17
CA SER A 80 12.30 19.77 0.82
C SER A 80 11.14 18.75 0.70
N SER A 81 10.03 19.04 1.33
CA SER A 81 8.77 18.30 1.13
C SER A 81 8.05 18.70 -0.17
N ASN A 82 8.39 19.86 -0.73
CA ASN A 82 7.80 20.36 -1.97
C ASN A 82 8.61 19.90 -3.19
N ARG A 83 7.95 19.85 -4.35
CA ARG A 83 8.61 19.57 -5.63
C ARG A 83 9.70 20.62 -5.91
N ILE A 84 10.88 20.16 -6.31
CA ILE A 84 12.00 20.98 -6.76
C ILE A 84 12.26 20.77 -8.26
N SER A 85 13.10 21.64 -8.84
CA SER A 85 13.32 21.65 -10.31
C SER A 85 13.94 20.38 -10.87
N SER A 86 14.68 19.61 -10.05
CA SER A 86 15.27 18.33 -10.46
C SER A 86 14.32 17.14 -10.32
N ASP A 87 13.14 17.32 -9.72
CA ASP A 87 12.19 16.24 -9.53
C ASP A 87 11.47 15.90 -10.84
N GLU A 88 11.34 14.60 -11.10
CA GLU A 88 10.61 14.07 -12.23
C GLU A 88 9.12 13.89 -11.90
N ASP A 89 8.28 13.92 -12.92
CA ASP A 89 6.88 13.56 -12.77
C ASP A 89 6.73 12.07 -12.45
N ALA A 90 5.88 11.75 -11.49
CA ALA A 90 5.53 10.38 -11.11
C ALA A 90 4.01 10.16 -11.04
N SER A 91 3.26 11.06 -11.68
CA SER A 91 1.79 10.94 -11.79
C SER A 91 1.39 9.58 -12.35
N GLY A 92 0.58 8.83 -11.61
CA GLY A 92 0.13 7.51 -12.00
C GLY A 92 1.23 6.44 -12.14
N ALA A 93 2.45 6.71 -11.63
CA ALA A 93 3.55 5.74 -11.70
C ALA A 93 3.18 4.43 -11.01
N THR A 94 3.48 3.30 -11.65
CA THR A 94 3.26 1.98 -11.06
C THR A 94 4.20 1.77 -9.88
N VAL A 95 3.65 1.43 -8.72
CA VAL A 95 4.38 1.14 -7.48
C VAL A 95 4.24 -0.30 -7.02
N ALA A 96 3.23 -1.01 -7.52
CA ALA A 96 3.11 -2.46 -7.35
C ALA A 96 2.53 -3.08 -8.62
N ALA A 97 3.02 -4.27 -8.96
CA ALA A 97 2.59 -5.00 -10.14
C ALA A 97 2.65 -6.52 -9.93
N MET A 98 1.81 -7.23 -10.67
CA MET A 98 1.86 -8.66 -10.83
C MET A 98 2.24 -9.02 -12.26
N LEU A 99 3.19 -9.94 -12.39
CA LEU A 99 3.60 -10.48 -13.68
C LEU A 99 3.31 -11.99 -13.70
N THR A 100 2.72 -12.44 -14.78
CA THR A 100 2.45 -13.86 -15.03
C THR A 100 3.13 -14.27 -16.32
N LYS A 101 4.02 -15.27 -16.25
CA LYS A 101 4.71 -15.83 -17.41
C LYS A 101 4.14 -17.22 -17.73
N LYS A 102 3.62 -17.39 -18.93
CA LYS A 102 3.23 -18.70 -19.44
C LYS A 102 4.50 -19.47 -19.87
N ILE A 103 4.78 -20.59 -19.19
CA ILE A 103 5.94 -21.46 -19.48
C ILE A 103 5.55 -22.49 -20.57
N ASN A 104 4.38 -23.13 -20.39
CA ASN A 104 3.73 -24.03 -21.34
C ASN A 104 2.22 -24.02 -21.08
N ASP A 105 1.45 -24.93 -21.68
CA ASP A 105 -0.01 -24.92 -21.55
C ASP A 105 -0.48 -25.23 -20.11
N ASP A 106 0.28 -26.01 -19.36
CA ASP A 106 -0.10 -26.47 -18.01
C ASP A 106 0.65 -25.71 -16.90
N LYS A 107 1.61 -24.83 -17.24
CA LYS A 107 2.50 -24.23 -16.24
C LYS A 107 2.68 -22.74 -16.44
N THR A 108 2.43 -21.99 -15.38
CA THR A 108 2.71 -20.56 -15.30
C THR A 108 3.69 -20.26 -14.17
N SER A 109 4.42 -19.15 -14.30
CA SER A 109 5.23 -18.58 -13.24
C SER A 109 4.65 -17.21 -12.87
N LYS A 110 4.49 -16.93 -11.59
CA LYS A 110 3.90 -15.69 -11.09
C LYS A 110 4.92 -14.93 -10.24
N LEU A 111 4.93 -13.62 -10.37
CA LEU A 111 5.75 -12.70 -9.58
C LEU A 111 4.92 -11.49 -9.18
N ILE A 112 4.95 -11.13 -7.90
CA ILE A 112 4.35 -9.90 -7.39
C ILE A 112 5.47 -9.02 -6.86
N VAL A 113 5.49 -7.76 -7.27
CA VAL A 113 6.52 -6.78 -6.91
C VAL A 113 5.87 -5.56 -6.27
N PHE A 114 6.36 -5.17 -5.11
CA PHE A 114 6.06 -3.91 -4.45
C PHE A 114 7.34 -3.05 -4.44
N ALA A 115 7.28 -1.85 -4.98
CA ALA A 115 8.43 -0.93 -5.01
C ALA A 115 8.66 -0.26 -3.65
N ASN A 116 8.59 -1.04 -2.59
CA ASN A 116 8.69 -0.57 -1.21
C ASN A 116 9.26 -1.65 -0.29
N THR A 117 10.32 -1.32 0.44
CA THR A 117 10.95 -2.26 1.37
C THR A 117 10.22 -2.39 2.70
N ALA A 118 9.49 -1.37 3.12
CA ALA A 118 8.80 -1.33 4.41
C ALA A 118 7.39 -1.93 4.38
N PHE A 119 6.77 -2.07 3.19
CA PHE A 119 5.39 -2.50 3.00
C PHE A 119 5.01 -3.76 3.80
N ALA A 120 5.89 -4.74 3.85
CA ALA A 120 5.68 -6.04 4.47
C ALA A 120 6.47 -6.23 5.76
N THR A 121 6.86 -5.14 6.45
CA THR A 121 7.75 -5.22 7.61
C THR A 121 7.14 -4.62 8.86
N ASN A 122 7.82 -4.86 9.99
CA ASN A 122 7.54 -4.21 11.27
C ASN A 122 8.25 -2.84 11.40
N ALA A 123 8.56 -2.16 10.29
CA ALA A 123 9.06 -0.79 10.34
C ALA A 123 8.05 0.08 11.08
N GLN A 124 8.55 0.85 12.04
CA GLN A 124 7.69 1.70 12.88
C GLN A 124 7.41 3.03 12.19
N ILE A 125 6.14 3.37 12.09
CA ILE A 125 5.67 4.65 11.59
C ILE A 125 5.25 5.51 12.79
N PRO A 126 5.89 6.67 13.03
CA PRO A 126 5.50 7.56 14.11
C PRO A 126 4.09 8.13 13.90
N MET A 127 3.27 8.07 14.95
CA MET A 127 1.90 8.60 14.99
C MET A 127 1.74 9.54 16.18
N GLY A 128 2.57 10.58 16.26
CA GLY A 128 2.62 11.46 17.41
C GLY A 128 3.29 10.78 18.61
N THR A 129 2.50 10.40 19.62
CA THR A 129 3.02 9.79 20.86
C THR A 129 3.16 8.28 20.83
N TYR A 130 2.74 7.60 19.75
CA TYR A 130 2.83 6.15 19.59
C TYR A 130 3.34 5.77 18.21
N TYR A 131 3.58 4.48 17.99
CA TYR A 131 4.01 3.92 16.71
C TYR A 131 3.00 2.90 16.22
N ARG A 132 2.90 2.77 14.89
CA ARG A 132 2.26 1.63 14.24
C ARG A 132 3.26 0.94 13.32
N TYR A 133 3.08 -0.36 13.11
CA TYR A 133 3.92 -1.08 12.15
C TYR A 133 3.44 -0.86 10.71
N ALA A 134 4.38 -0.72 9.78
CA ALA A 134 4.07 -0.47 8.37
C ALA A 134 3.11 -1.50 7.78
N ILE A 135 3.29 -2.77 8.13
CA ILE A 135 2.40 -3.86 7.69
C ILE A 135 0.95 -3.73 8.21
N GLU A 136 0.74 -3.00 9.31
CA GLU A 136 -0.58 -2.80 9.93
C GLU A 136 -1.28 -1.54 9.43
N PHE A 137 -0.60 -0.75 8.56
CA PHE A 137 -1.21 0.44 7.98
C PHE A 137 -2.11 0.06 6.82
N CYS A 138 -3.24 0.75 6.73
CA CYS A 138 -4.22 0.55 5.67
C CYS A 138 -4.54 -0.95 5.51
N ASN A 139 -4.52 -1.45 4.29
CA ASN A 139 -4.72 -2.87 3.98
C ASN A 139 -3.43 -3.62 3.66
N ASN A 140 -2.26 -3.11 4.07
CA ASN A 140 -0.97 -3.72 3.73
C ASN A 140 -0.90 -5.21 4.09
N LYS A 141 -1.29 -5.55 5.32
CA LYS A 141 -1.30 -6.94 5.80
C LYS A 141 -2.22 -7.83 4.96
N ASP A 142 -3.41 -7.33 4.65
CA ASP A 142 -4.40 -8.11 3.91
C ASP A 142 -3.99 -8.33 2.47
N VAL A 143 -3.45 -7.30 1.82
CA VAL A 143 -2.92 -7.40 0.46
C VAL A 143 -1.73 -8.35 0.40
N LEU A 144 -0.83 -8.30 1.39
CA LEU A 144 0.31 -9.23 1.46
C LEU A 144 -0.13 -10.68 1.65
N LEU A 145 -1.07 -10.94 2.57
CA LEU A 145 -1.59 -12.29 2.81
C LEU A 145 -2.30 -12.85 1.57
N ASN A 146 -3.06 -12.00 0.85
CA ASN A 146 -3.67 -12.39 -0.41
C ASN A 146 -2.61 -12.71 -1.48
N ALA A 147 -1.54 -11.88 -1.55
CA ALA A 147 -0.45 -12.13 -2.50
C ALA A 147 0.20 -13.50 -2.24
N VAL A 148 0.49 -13.82 -0.97
CA VAL A 148 1.05 -15.14 -0.60
C VAL A 148 0.09 -16.28 -0.96
N SER A 149 -1.19 -16.16 -0.63
CA SER A 149 -2.20 -17.19 -0.97
C SER A 149 -2.34 -17.39 -2.46
N TYR A 150 -2.39 -16.31 -3.23
CA TYR A 150 -2.45 -16.35 -4.69
C TYR A 150 -1.22 -17.05 -5.30
N LEU A 151 -0.01 -16.73 -4.82
CA LEU A 151 1.23 -17.35 -5.28
C LEU A 151 1.35 -18.83 -4.90
N THR A 152 0.71 -19.23 -3.80
CA THR A 152 0.72 -20.62 -3.32
C THR A 152 -0.49 -21.44 -3.79
N GLU A 153 -1.37 -20.85 -4.61
CA GLU A 153 -2.61 -21.47 -5.11
C GLU A 153 -3.53 -21.98 -3.98
N ARG A 154 -3.51 -21.28 -2.84
CA ARG A 154 -4.34 -21.58 -1.65
C ARG A 154 -5.46 -20.56 -1.47
N GLU A 155 -6.14 -20.23 -2.55
CA GLU A 155 -7.15 -19.17 -2.56
C GLU A 155 -8.34 -19.46 -1.64
N ASP A 156 -8.64 -20.73 -1.39
CA ASP A 156 -9.78 -21.13 -0.53
C ASP A 156 -9.59 -20.83 0.97
N ASN A 157 -8.38 -20.55 1.41
CA ASN A 157 -8.07 -20.34 2.84
C ASN A 157 -8.20 -18.88 3.32
N ILE A 158 -8.53 -17.95 2.44
CA ILE A 158 -8.53 -16.50 2.78
C ILE A 158 -9.88 -16.04 3.36
N THR A 159 -10.90 -16.88 3.37
CA THR A 159 -12.29 -16.51 3.70
C THR A 159 -12.56 -16.24 5.18
N ILE A 160 -11.64 -16.56 6.09
CA ILE A 160 -11.85 -16.30 7.53
C ILE A 160 -10.98 -15.11 7.96
N ARG A 161 -11.35 -13.91 7.53
CA ARG A 161 -10.85 -12.68 8.14
C ARG A 161 -11.80 -12.25 9.23
N LYS A 162 -11.31 -12.16 10.46
CA LYS A 162 -11.99 -11.35 11.47
C LYS A 162 -12.15 -9.96 10.86
N SER A 163 -13.38 -9.53 10.63
CA SER A 163 -13.69 -8.11 10.47
C SER A 163 -12.98 -7.41 11.63
N GLY A 164 -12.16 -6.39 11.32
CA GLY A 164 -11.37 -5.70 12.34
C GLY A 164 -12.26 -5.39 13.53
N GLU A 165 -11.77 -5.68 14.72
CA GLU A 165 -12.44 -5.24 15.95
C GLU A 165 -12.59 -3.73 15.79
N THR A 166 -13.84 -3.29 15.65
CA THR A 166 -14.19 -1.89 15.86
C THR A 166 -13.76 -1.61 17.28
N VAL A 167 -12.65 -0.90 17.44
CA VAL A 167 -12.29 -0.34 18.76
C VAL A 167 -13.43 0.61 19.08
N THR A 168 -14.36 0.12 19.90
CA THR A 168 -15.41 0.96 20.45
C THR A 168 -14.69 1.91 21.40
N THR A 169 -14.33 3.07 20.91
CA THR A 169 -13.91 4.17 21.77
C THR A 169 -15.16 4.58 22.56
N TYR A 170 -15.17 4.27 23.83
CA TYR A 170 -16.17 4.82 24.72
C TYR A 170 -15.85 6.30 24.92
N ASP A 171 -16.58 7.17 24.25
CA ASP A 171 -16.56 8.61 24.52
C ASP A 171 -17.21 8.86 25.87
N VAL A 172 -16.37 8.91 26.91
CA VAL A 172 -16.82 9.28 28.25
C VAL A 172 -16.97 10.79 28.29
N THR A 173 -18.19 11.26 28.37
CA THR A 173 -18.47 12.71 28.51
C THR A 173 -17.90 13.25 29.83
N THR A 174 -17.57 14.54 29.87
CA THR A 174 -17.04 15.21 31.07
C THR A 174 -18.00 15.05 32.27
N SER A 175 -19.29 14.94 32.01
CA SER A 175 -20.33 14.69 33.02
C SER A 175 -20.22 13.30 33.62
N GLN A 176 -20.01 12.27 32.79
CA GLN A 176 -19.81 10.89 33.23
C GLN A 176 -18.50 10.72 34.03
N LEU A 177 -17.42 11.40 33.61
CA LEU A 177 -16.14 11.43 34.33
C LEU A 177 -16.32 12.06 35.74
N ARG A 178 -17.07 13.13 35.86
CA ARG A 178 -17.40 13.74 37.17
C ARG A 178 -18.21 12.80 38.07
N THR A 179 -19.16 12.07 37.50
CA THR A 179 -19.97 11.11 38.26
C THR A 179 -19.12 9.96 38.78
N ILE A 180 -18.20 9.43 37.98
CA ILE A 180 -17.28 8.39 38.41
C ILE A 180 -16.35 8.85 39.52
N LEU A 181 -15.84 10.10 39.44
CA LEU A 181 -14.94 10.68 40.44
C LEU A 181 -15.62 11.00 41.78
N VAL A 182 -16.95 11.12 41.81
CA VAL A 182 -17.72 11.42 43.06
C VAL A 182 -18.14 10.12 43.80
N ILE A 183 -18.11 8.97 43.11
CA ILE A 183 -18.52 7.66 43.69
C ILE A 183 -17.32 6.89 44.27
N ILE A 184 -16.08 7.29 44.01
CA ILE A 184 -14.87 6.75 44.60
C ILE A 184 -14.40 7.66 45.76
#